data_3bb2962d8a7ba019f62797f473257b8c
#
_entry.id   3bb2962d8a7ba019f62797f473257b8c
#
_cell.length_a   1.000
_cell.length_b   1.000
_cell.length_c   1.000
_cell.angle_alpha   90.00
_cell.angle_beta   90.00
_cell.angle_gamma   90.00
#
_symmetry.space_group_name_H-M   'P 1'
#
loop_
_entity.id
_entity.type
_entity.pdbx_description
1 polymer ?
#
loop_
_entity_poly.entity_id
_entity_poly.type
_entity_poly.pdbx_seq_one_letter_code
_entity_poly.pdbx_strand_id
1 'polypeptide(L)'
;MTRPVLYSLLGYRDARQMADHLQTLSGRESFDVLAQRLQFRLDIHGLDRLPEAGRLIVAANHPTGLADGIAVWDVLRRVRDDTVFFANADAVRVNPRFTDVVIPVEWLQEKRSPAKTRETLRQAGEAFAQEKCVVIFPSGKLAQLQDGALREREWFSTVVGLAKKQNATIVPLNLRARNSRLYYFFARMNGELRDITLFHELLNKRRSSFAATFGPTISPADLTGSGTAVTEALRNYVAYALGETPDVTFSAYRSTLTEEG
;
A
#
# COMPACT_ATOMS: atom_id res chain seq x y z
N MET A 1 -23.11 -8.13 22.82
CA MET A 1 -22.28 -6.97 23.24
C MET A 1 -22.90 -5.71 22.68
N THR A 2 -23.16 -4.71 23.50
CA THR A 2 -23.67 -3.41 23.02
C THR A 2 -22.54 -2.63 22.32
N ARG A 3 -22.85 -1.92 21.22
CA ARG A 3 -21.87 -1.10 20.46
C ARG A 3 -20.94 -0.24 21.35
N PRO A 4 -21.41 0.41 22.44
CA PRO A 4 -20.54 1.22 23.29
C PRO A 4 -19.42 0.45 23.99
N VAL A 5 -19.67 -0.77 24.42
CA VAL A 5 -18.66 -1.63 25.09
C VAL A 5 -17.59 -2.06 24.09
N LEU A 6 -17.98 -2.42 22.87
CA LEU A 6 -17.04 -2.78 21.80
C LEU A 6 -16.14 -1.59 21.43
N TYR A 7 -16.71 -0.40 21.27
CA TYR A 7 -15.95 0.83 20.98
C TYR A 7 -14.95 1.20 22.09
N SER A 8 -15.33 1.02 23.35
CA SER A 8 -14.42 1.25 24.48
C SER A 8 -13.23 0.29 24.48
N LEU A 9 -13.48 -1.00 24.20
CA LEU A 9 -12.44 -2.04 24.12
C LEU A 9 -11.50 -1.85 22.93
N LEU A 10 -11.98 -1.27 21.82
CA LEU A 10 -11.20 -1.03 20.61
C LEU A 10 -10.46 0.33 20.61
N GLY A 11 -10.39 1.04 21.76
CA GLY A 11 -9.65 2.30 21.85
C GLY A 11 -10.26 3.44 21.04
N TYR A 12 -11.60 3.47 20.87
CA TYR A 12 -12.30 4.46 20.05
C TYR A 12 -12.01 5.91 20.47
N ARG A 13 -11.80 6.17 21.78
CA ARG A 13 -11.45 7.51 22.27
C ARG A 13 -10.10 7.96 21.73
N ASP A 14 -9.09 7.09 21.79
CA ASP A 14 -7.74 7.39 21.30
C ASP A 14 -7.74 7.57 19.77
N ALA A 15 -8.51 6.72 19.06
CA ALA A 15 -8.69 6.83 17.62
C ALA A 15 -9.33 8.16 17.22
N ARG A 16 -10.38 8.58 17.96
CA ARG A 16 -11.07 9.86 17.73
C ARG A 16 -10.17 11.06 18.02
N GLN A 17 -9.48 11.08 19.16
CA GLN A 17 -8.54 12.16 19.49
C GLN A 17 -7.42 12.27 18.45
N MET A 18 -6.92 11.14 17.97
CA MET A 18 -5.93 11.12 16.90
C MET A 18 -6.53 11.68 15.60
N ALA A 19 -7.73 11.25 15.20
CA ALA A 19 -8.40 11.78 14.01
C ALA A 19 -8.64 13.29 14.11
N ASP A 20 -9.11 13.79 15.26
CA ASP A 20 -9.33 15.22 15.52
C ASP A 20 -8.01 16.00 15.40
N HIS A 21 -6.91 15.45 15.90
CA HIS A 21 -5.58 16.07 15.76
C HIS A 21 -5.10 16.07 14.29
N LEU A 22 -5.24 14.94 13.59
CA LEU A 22 -4.81 14.84 12.18
C LEU A 22 -5.56 15.79 11.25
N GLN A 23 -6.82 16.14 11.57
CA GLN A 23 -7.61 17.11 10.80
C GLN A 23 -7.01 18.51 10.79
N THR A 24 -6.16 18.86 11.74
CA THR A 24 -5.48 20.17 11.79
C THR A 24 -4.18 20.22 10.97
N LEU A 25 -3.69 19.07 10.54
CA LEU A 25 -2.40 18.90 9.86
C LEU A 25 -2.58 18.69 8.35
N SER A 26 -1.51 18.96 7.58
CA SER A 26 -1.40 18.49 6.20
C SER A 26 -1.31 16.96 6.14
N GLY A 27 -1.46 16.36 4.97
CA GLY A 27 -1.28 14.93 4.80
C GLY A 27 0.14 14.49 5.17
N ARG A 28 1.13 15.21 4.72
CA ARG A 28 2.55 14.97 5.02
C ARG A 28 2.82 15.00 6.52
N GLU A 29 2.42 16.05 7.20
CA GLU A 29 2.56 16.18 8.66
C GLU A 29 1.81 15.05 9.40
N SER A 30 0.64 14.66 8.91
CA SER A 30 -0.15 13.56 9.47
C SER A 30 0.57 12.22 9.38
N PHE A 31 1.20 11.92 8.22
CA PHE A 31 1.97 10.70 8.05
C PHE A 31 3.22 10.70 8.93
N ASP A 32 3.89 11.86 9.08
CA ASP A 32 5.04 12.01 9.98
C ASP A 32 4.66 11.80 11.44
N VAL A 33 3.57 12.40 11.91
CA VAL A 33 3.06 12.22 13.28
C VAL A 33 2.70 10.75 13.52
N LEU A 34 2.05 10.09 12.56
CA LEU A 34 1.71 8.68 12.67
C LEU A 34 2.96 7.79 12.71
N ALA A 35 3.95 8.02 11.85
CA ALA A 35 5.21 7.29 11.86
C ALA A 35 5.95 7.44 13.20
N GLN A 36 6.05 8.68 13.72
CA GLN A 36 6.65 8.96 15.02
C GLN A 36 5.89 8.32 16.18
N ARG A 37 4.55 8.30 16.13
CA ARG A 37 3.73 7.67 17.18
C ARG A 37 3.83 6.16 17.17
N LEU A 38 3.85 5.54 16.00
CA LEU A 38 3.86 4.09 15.85
C LEU A 38 5.24 3.49 16.10
N GLN A 39 6.32 4.20 15.77
CA GLN A 39 7.70 3.77 16.05
C GLN A 39 7.95 2.32 15.59
N PHE A 40 7.60 1.98 14.36
CA PHE A 40 7.81 0.64 13.84
C PHE A 40 9.26 0.21 13.94
N ARG A 41 9.48 -1.07 14.23
CA ARG A 41 10.79 -1.71 14.07
C ARG A 41 10.88 -2.17 12.63
N LEU A 42 11.54 -1.36 11.82
CA LEU A 42 11.66 -1.59 10.38
C LEU A 42 12.95 -2.37 10.09
N ASP A 43 12.79 -3.59 9.58
CA ASP A 43 13.85 -4.38 8.97
C ASP A 43 13.80 -4.12 7.46
N ILE A 44 14.78 -3.35 6.97
CA ILE A 44 14.75 -2.83 5.60
C ILE A 44 15.88 -3.46 4.80
N HIS A 45 15.53 -4.07 3.67
CA HIS A 45 16.47 -4.67 2.75
C HIS A 45 16.33 -4.05 1.34
N GLY A 46 17.46 -3.74 0.68
CA GLY A 46 17.51 -3.23 -0.68
C GLY A 46 17.00 -1.79 -0.87
N LEU A 47 17.03 -0.95 0.17
CA LEU A 47 16.60 0.46 0.06
C LEU A 47 17.48 1.27 -0.93
N ASP A 48 18.73 0.89 -1.09
CA ASP A 48 19.68 1.44 -2.06
C ASP A 48 19.25 1.25 -3.52
N ARG A 49 18.29 0.37 -3.78
CA ARG A 49 17.67 0.16 -5.11
C ARG A 49 16.61 1.19 -5.45
N LEU A 50 16.19 1.99 -4.48
CA LEU A 50 15.20 3.05 -4.71
C LEU A 50 15.86 4.25 -5.38
N PRO A 51 15.44 4.64 -6.60
CA PRO A 51 15.96 5.84 -7.25
C PRO A 51 15.63 7.10 -6.45
N GLU A 52 16.62 7.96 -6.24
CA GLU A 52 16.47 9.22 -5.50
C GLU A 52 15.64 10.26 -6.26
N ALA A 53 15.51 10.11 -7.58
CA ALA A 53 14.77 11.03 -8.44
C ALA A 53 14.12 10.29 -9.63
N GLY A 54 13.27 10.99 -10.36
CA GLY A 54 12.59 10.49 -11.55
C GLY A 54 11.28 9.79 -11.25
N ARG A 55 10.52 9.50 -12.31
CA ARG A 55 9.19 8.86 -12.24
C ARG A 55 9.28 7.45 -11.71
N LEU A 56 8.61 7.19 -10.63
CA LEU A 56 8.71 5.93 -9.92
C LEU A 56 7.35 5.42 -9.47
N ILE A 57 7.12 4.12 -9.58
CA ILE A 57 6.02 3.41 -8.94
C ILE A 57 6.61 2.43 -7.92
N VAL A 58 6.29 2.60 -6.65
CA VAL A 58 6.53 1.56 -5.66
C VAL A 58 5.29 0.68 -5.62
N ALA A 59 5.42 -0.56 -6.10
CA ALA A 59 4.33 -1.54 -6.12
C ALA A 59 4.49 -2.52 -4.95
N ALA A 60 3.57 -2.49 -3.99
CA ALA A 60 3.67 -3.27 -2.77
C ALA A 60 2.45 -4.18 -2.54
N ASN A 61 2.67 -5.34 -1.89
CA ASN A 61 1.60 -6.14 -1.30
C ASN A 61 1.00 -5.42 -0.07
N HIS A 62 -0.20 -5.83 0.37
CA HIS A 62 -0.98 -5.09 1.37
C HIS A 62 -1.41 -5.97 2.56
N PRO A 63 -0.46 -6.36 3.44
CA PRO A 63 -0.75 -7.32 4.51
C PRO A 63 -1.59 -6.78 5.67
N THR A 64 -1.45 -5.49 6.04
CA THR A 64 -2.04 -4.96 7.28
C THR A 64 -2.95 -3.75 7.13
N GLY A 65 -2.98 -3.10 5.97
CA GLY A 65 -3.83 -1.95 5.69
C GLY A 65 -3.17 -0.60 6.01
N LEU A 66 -3.81 0.23 6.82
CA LEU A 66 -3.33 1.61 7.09
C LEU A 66 -1.88 1.63 7.59
N ALA A 67 -1.48 0.63 8.37
CA ALA A 67 -0.13 0.54 8.90
C ALA A 67 0.92 0.33 7.80
N ASP A 68 0.58 -0.35 6.70
CA ASP A 68 1.50 -0.54 5.56
C ASP A 68 1.84 0.80 4.92
N GLY A 69 0.83 1.67 4.71
CA GLY A 69 1.05 3.02 4.18
C GLY A 69 1.99 3.85 5.04
N ILE A 70 1.80 3.80 6.37
CA ILE A 70 2.66 4.54 7.30
C ILE A 70 4.07 3.94 7.38
N ALA A 71 4.20 2.62 7.34
CA ALA A 71 5.51 1.96 7.33
C ALA A 71 6.28 2.30 6.04
N VAL A 72 5.60 2.25 4.88
CA VAL A 72 6.21 2.64 3.60
C VAL A 72 6.60 4.12 3.60
N TRP A 73 5.76 5.01 4.11
CA TRP A 73 6.09 6.41 4.28
C TRP A 73 7.37 6.61 5.12
N ASP A 74 7.45 5.94 6.28
CA ASP A 74 8.60 6.09 7.19
C ASP A 74 9.92 5.61 6.57
N VAL A 75 9.86 4.65 5.64
CA VAL A 75 11.02 4.20 4.85
C VAL A 75 11.32 5.18 3.73
N LEU A 76 10.33 5.50 2.89
CA LEU A 76 10.55 6.25 1.64
C LEU A 76 10.97 7.71 1.91
N ARG A 77 10.44 8.37 2.94
CA ARG A 77 10.80 9.76 3.28
C ARG A 77 12.29 9.96 3.58
N ARG A 78 13.06 8.89 3.75
CA ARG A 78 14.52 8.93 3.95
C ARG A 78 15.28 9.15 2.64
N VAL A 79 14.63 8.86 1.49
CA VAL A 79 15.22 8.91 0.16
C VAL A 79 14.41 9.83 -0.77
N ARG A 80 13.07 9.84 -0.62
CA ARG A 80 12.11 10.53 -1.49
C ARG A 80 11.13 11.34 -0.67
N ASP A 81 11.29 12.64 -0.67
CA ASP A 81 10.37 13.59 -0.01
C ASP A 81 9.12 13.91 -0.84
N ASP A 82 9.09 13.52 -2.12
CA ASP A 82 8.02 13.75 -3.09
C ASP A 82 7.02 12.59 -3.20
N THR A 83 7.03 11.67 -2.22
CA THR A 83 6.17 10.47 -2.22
C THR A 83 4.69 10.83 -2.11
N VAL A 84 3.87 10.17 -2.96
CA VAL A 84 2.39 10.21 -2.91
C VAL A 84 1.82 8.80 -3.01
N PHE A 85 0.61 8.59 -2.45
CA PHE A 85 -0.02 7.27 -2.36
C PHE A 85 -1.33 7.22 -3.14
N PHE A 86 -1.56 6.16 -3.88
CA PHE A 86 -2.91 5.80 -4.25
C PHE A 86 -3.62 5.24 -3.02
N ALA A 87 -4.66 5.93 -2.53
CA ALA A 87 -5.39 5.50 -1.36
C ALA A 87 -6.91 5.68 -1.53
N ASN A 88 -7.69 5.06 -0.63
CA ASN A 88 -9.13 5.19 -0.64
C ASN A 88 -9.55 6.66 -0.57
N ALA A 89 -10.47 7.07 -1.43
CA ALA A 89 -11.05 8.41 -1.45
C ALA A 89 -11.66 8.84 -0.11
N ASP A 90 -12.03 7.90 0.75
CA ASP A 90 -12.51 8.19 2.10
C ASP A 90 -11.44 8.86 2.98
N ALA A 91 -10.15 8.64 2.73
CA ALA A 91 -9.06 9.33 3.44
C ALA A 91 -9.15 10.87 3.25
N VAL A 92 -9.36 11.31 2.01
CA VAL A 92 -9.50 12.73 1.67
C VAL A 92 -10.82 13.31 2.20
N ARG A 93 -11.88 12.49 2.34
CA ARG A 93 -13.13 12.91 2.99
C ARG A 93 -12.95 13.18 4.49
N VAL A 94 -12.09 12.41 5.15
CA VAL A 94 -11.76 12.63 6.58
C VAL A 94 -10.93 13.89 6.76
N ASN A 95 -9.92 14.08 5.90
CA ASN A 95 -9.11 15.30 5.90
C ASN A 95 -8.79 15.73 4.45
N PRO A 96 -9.42 16.80 3.94
CA PRO A 96 -9.17 17.31 2.58
C PRO A 96 -7.71 17.69 2.31
N ARG A 97 -6.91 17.98 3.36
CA ARG A 97 -5.49 18.33 3.20
C ARG A 97 -4.62 17.13 2.81
N PHE A 98 -5.15 15.90 2.90
CA PHE A 98 -4.43 14.70 2.45
C PHE A 98 -4.16 14.66 0.95
N THR A 99 -4.73 15.58 0.17
CA THR A 99 -4.45 15.70 -1.27
C THR A 99 -2.99 16.05 -1.61
N ASP A 100 -2.19 16.48 -0.63
CA ASP A 100 -0.75 16.70 -0.80
C ASP A 100 0.07 15.38 -0.86
N VAL A 101 -0.45 14.28 -0.27
CA VAL A 101 0.20 12.96 -0.24
C VAL A 101 -0.68 11.83 -0.76
N VAL A 102 -1.97 12.07 -1.04
CA VAL A 102 -2.91 11.04 -1.47
C VAL A 102 -3.53 11.39 -2.82
N ILE A 103 -3.41 10.49 -3.77
CA ILE A 103 -4.21 10.45 -5.00
C ILE A 103 -5.42 9.57 -4.70
N PRO A 104 -6.64 10.15 -4.59
CA PRO A 104 -7.81 9.40 -4.16
C PRO A 104 -8.30 8.43 -5.23
N VAL A 105 -8.55 7.19 -4.82
CA VAL A 105 -9.12 6.13 -5.66
C VAL A 105 -10.43 5.64 -5.07
N GLU A 106 -11.46 5.54 -5.90
CA GLU A 106 -12.73 4.95 -5.47
C GLU A 106 -12.69 3.43 -5.67
N TRP A 107 -12.60 2.67 -4.57
CA TRP A 107 -12.54 1.21 -4.60
C TRP A 107 -13.91 0.55 -4.70
N LEU A 108 -14.98 1.18 -4.20
CA LEU A 108 -16.32 0.65 -4.22
C LEU A 108 -16.94 0.83 -5.61
N GLN A 109 -17.32 -0.26 -6.27
CA GLN A 109 -17.86 -0.23 -7.64
C GLN A 109 -19.09 0.69 -7.74
N GLU A 110 -19.99 0.62 -6.77
CA GLU A 110 -21.21 1.44 -6.72
C GLU A 110 -20.94 2.95 -6.57
N LYS A 111 -19.76 3.33 -6.07
CA LYS A 111 -19.33 4.73 -5.91
C LYS A 111 -18.43 5.21 -7.06
N ARG A 112 -18.01 4.31 -7.95
CA ARG A 112 -17.21 4.68 -9.12
C ARG A 112 -18.04 5.46 -10.12
N SER A 113 -17.41 6.45 -10.74
CA SER A 113 -17.95 7.14 -11.90
C SER A 113 -16.84 7.45 -12.90
N PRO A 114 -17.15 7.62 -14.20
CA PRO A 114 -16.16 8.03 -15.19
C PRO A 114 -15.45 9.34 -14.84
N ALA A 115 -16.16 10.26 -14.17
CA ALA A 115 -15.58 11.53 -13.72
C ALA A 115 -14.53 11.32 -12.63
N LYS A 116 -14.82 10.51 -11.60
CA LYS A 116 -13.87 10.19 -10.52
C LYS A 116 -12.65 9.45 -11.07
N THR A 117 -12.85 8.49 -11.97
CA THR A 117 -11.74 7.77 -12.59
C THR A 117 -10.85 8.71 -13.41
N ARG A 118 -11.44 9.62 -14.20
CA ARG A 118 -10.66 10.64 -14.92
C ARG A 118 -9.87 11.53 -13.98
N GLU A 119 -10.46 11.96 -12.88
CA GLU A 119 -9.79 12.80 -11.90
C GLU A 119 -8.60 12.09 -11.24
N THR A 120 -8.77 10.82 -10.82
CA THR A 120 -7.67 9.99 -10.32
C THR A 120 -6.53 9.90 -11.36
N LEU A 121 -6.87 9.62 -12.62
CA LEU A 121 -5.88 9.51 -13.70
C LEU A 121 -5.21 10.84 -14.03
N ARG A 122 -5.93 11.96 -13.91
CA ARG A 122 -5.37 13.31 -14.08
C ARG A 122 -4.34 13.60 -12.99
N GLN A 123 -4.70 13.39 -11.73
CA GLN A 123 -3.79 13.60 -10.58
C GLN A 123 -2.58 12.67 -10.66
N ALA A 124 -2.76 11.41 -11.07
CA ALA A 124 -1.65 10.50 -11.31
C ALA A 124 -0.73 11.03 -12.42
N GLY A 125 -1.30 11.51 -13.53
CA GLY A 125 -0.53 12.13 -14.62
C GLY A 125 0.30 13.33 -14.16
N GLU A 126 -0.29 14.19 -13.32
CA GLU A 126 0.42 15.35 -12.72
C GLU A 126 1.56 14.92 -11.80
N ALA A 127 1.33 13.91 -10.96
CA ALA A 127 2.37 13.36 -10.09
C ALA A 127 3.55 12.84 -10.92
N PHE A 128 3.28 12.07 -11.99
CA PHE A 128 4.33 11.58 -12.88
C PHE A 128 4.99 12.70 -13.71
N ALA A 129 4.26 13.73 -14.12
CA ALA A 129 4.84 14.91 -14.79
C ALA A 129 5.82 15.67 -13.88
N GLN A 130 5.56 15.64 -12.57
CA GLN A 130 6.43 16.19 -11.53
C GLN A 130 7.50 15.18 -11.07
N GLU A 131 7.65 14.05 -11.76
CA GLU A 131 8.60 12.97 -11.45
C GLU A 131 8.51 12.38 -10.05
N LYS A 132 7.31 12.45 -9.43
CA LYS A 132 7.08 11.95 -8.06
C LYS A 132 7.20 10.43 -7.93
N CYS A 133 7.49 10.00 -6.72
CA CYS A 133 7.39 8.61 -6.26
C CYS A 133 5.93 8.30 -5.94
N VAL A 134 5.32 7.39 -6.70
CA VAL A 134 3.91 7.00 -6.54
C VAL A 134 3.82 5.61 -5.93
N VAL A 135 3.30 5.50 -4.71
CA VAL A 135 3.08 4.21 -4.03
C VAL A 135 1.72 3.67 -4.39
N ILE A 136 1.69 2.41 -4.82
CA ILE A 136 0.46 1.70 -5.18
C ILE A 136 0.42 0.36 -4.45
N PHE A 137 -0.70 0.06 -3.81
CA PHE A 137 -1.09 -1.27 -3.36
C PHE A 137 -2.10 -1.83 -4.38
N PRO A 138 -1.64 -2.57 -5.42
CA PRO A 138 -2.45 -2.75 -6.62
C PRO A 138 -3.70 -3.61 -6.44
N SER A 139 -3.78 -4.39 -5.37
CA SER A 139 -5.00 -5.14 -5.02
C SER A 139 -6.13 -4.21 -4.54
N GLY A 140 -5.79 -3.03 -3.99
CA GLY A 140 -6.74 -2.15 -3.32
C GLY A 140 -7.46 -2.77 -2.12
N LYS A 141 -7.02 -3.94 -1.68
CA LYS A 141 -7.61 -4.72 -0.60
C LYS A 141 -6.51 -5.39 0.21
N LEU A 142 -6.76 -5.54 1.51
CA LEU A 142 -5.84 -6.24 2.40
C LEU A 142 -5.75 -7.73 2.03
N ALA A 143 -4.56 -8.30 2.21
CA ALA A 143 -4.34 -9.73 2.14
C ALA A 143 -5.28 -10.49 3.08
N GLN A 144 -5.68 -11.69 2.69
CA GLN A 144 -6.55 -12.56 3.48
C GLN A 144 -5.75 -13.65 4.18
N LEU A 145 -6.19 -13.99 5.39
CA LEU A 145 -5.69 -15.17 6.08
C LEU A 145 -6.45 -16.40 5.55
N GLN A 146 -5.75 -17.28 4.84
CA GLN A 146 -6.25 -18.56 4.32
C GLN A 146 -5.26 -19.65 4.73
N ASP A 147 -5.75 -20.73 5.33
CA ASP A 147 -4.93 -21.87 5.78
C ASP A 147 -3.69 -21.49 6.58
N GLY A 148 -3.84 -20.52 7.48
CA GLY A 148 -2.76 -20.00 8.32
C GLY A 148 -1.74 -19.08 7.64
N ALA A 149 -1.81 -18.90 6.32
CA ALA A 149 -0.96 -18.01 5.54
C ALA A 149 -1.71 -16.77 5.06
N LEU A 150 -0.99 -15.65 4.93
CA LEU A 150 -1.53 -14.47 4.26
C LEU A 150 -1.45 -14.67 2.75
N ARG A 151 -2.60 -14.51 2.10
CA ARG A 151 -2.74 -14.57 0.65
C ARG A 151 -3.05 -13.18 0.11
N GLU A 152 -2.13 -12.68 -0.72
CA GLU A 152 -2.33 -11.41 -1.43
C GLU A 152 -3.50 -11.53 -2.42
N ARG A 153 -4.29 -10.45 -2.54
CA ARG A 153 -5.44 -10.38 -3.44
C ARG A 153 -4.99 -10.19 -4.88
N GLU A 154 -5.90 -10.41 -5.82
CA GLU A 154 -5.65 -10.09 -7.22
C GLU A 154 -5.28 -8.62 -7.38
N TRP A 155 -4.30 -8.35 -8.23
CA TRP A 155 -3.86 -7.02 -8.56
C TRP A 155 -4.56 -6.50 -9.80
N PHE A 156 -4.94 -5.23 -9.76
CA PHE A 156 -5.43 -4.55 -10.95
C PHE A 156 -4.28 -4.22 -11.89
N SER A 157 -4.51 -4.43 -13.20
CA SER A 157 -3.53 -4.12 -14.25
C SER A 157 -3.20 -2.63 -14.40
N THR A 158 -3.85 -1.78 -13.63
CA THR A 158 -3.59 -0.33 -13.58
C THR A 158 -2.13 -0.01 -13.26
N VAL A 159 -1.48 -0.79 -12.39
CA VAL A 159 -0.05 -0.59 -12.03
C VAL A 159 0.85 -0.76 -13.25
N VAL A 160 0.68 -1.83 -14.03
CA VAL A 160 1.43 -2.09 -15.26
C VAL A 160 1.07 -1.08 -16.35
N GLY A 161 -0.23 -0.77 -16.48
CA GLY A 161 -0.72 0.24 -17.44
C GLY A 161 -0.15 1.63 -17.19
N LEU A 162 -0.09 2.06 -15.92
CA LEU A 162 0.51 3.34 -15.54
C LEU A 162 2.02 3.36 -15.79
N ALA A 163 2.74 2.31 -15.40
CA ALA A 163 4.18 2.20 -15.65
C ALA A 163 4.52 2.37 -17.14
N LYS A 164 3.81 1.66 -18.01
CA LYS A 164 4.01 1.77 -19.47
C LYS A 164 3.63 3.14 -20.00
N LYS A 165 2.44 3.64 -19.64
CA LYS A 165 1.91 4.92 -20.17
C LYS A 165 2.76 6.12 -19.75
N GLN A 166 3.27 6.11 -18.52
CA GLN A 166 4.01 7.23 -17.94
C GLN A 166 5.53 7.06 -18.08
N ASN A 167 5.97 5.96 -18.68
CA ASN A 167 7.39 5.56 -18.72
C ASN A 167 8.02 5.62 -17.32
N ALA A 168 7.33 5.04 -16.33
CA ALA A 168 7.73 5.06 -14.93
C ALA A 168 8.33 3.70 -14.53
N THR A 169 9.51 3.71 -13.93
CA THR A 169 10.15 2.51 -13.37
C THR A 169 9.31 1.96 -12.22
N ILE A 170 9.18 0.63 -12.11
CA ILE A 170 8.59 0.00 -10.94
C ILE A 170 9.69 -0.45 -9.98
N VAL A 171 9.56 -0.08 -8.71
CA VAL A 171 10.30 -0.70 -7.59
C VAL A 171 9.34 -1.65 -6.88
N PRO A 172 9.55 -2.96 -6.97
CA PRO A 172 8.75 -3.94 -6.26
C PRO A 172 9.11 -3.92 -4.77
N LEU A 173 8.10 -3.91 -3.90
CA LEU A 173 8.27 -3.87 -2.46
C LEU A 173 7.46 -4.99 -1.79
N ASN A 174 8.15 -5.93 -1.15
CA ASN A 174 7.49 -6.92 -0.29
C ASN A 174 7.42 -6.41 1.14
N LEU A 175 6.22 -6.42 1.71
CA LEU A 175 5.96 -6.10 3.12
C LEU A 175 5.58 -7.37 3.88
N ARG A 176 6.27 -7.63 4.99
CA ARG A 176 5.94 -8.71 5.91
C ARG A 176 5.52 -8.13 7.25
N ALA A 177 4.24 -8.23 7.53
CA ALA A 177 3.61 -7.87 8.79
C ALA A 177 2.28 -8.62 8.93
N ARG A 178 1.70 -8.62 10.14
CA ARG A 178 0.41 -9.27 10.40
C ARG A 178 -0.47 -8.40 11.27
N ASN A 179 -1.76 -8.52 11.07
CA ASN A 179 -2.76 -8.00 11.99
C ASN A 179 -2.94 -8.92 13.20
N SER A 180 -3.66 -8.45 14.20
CA SER A 180 -3.96 -9.23 15.40
C SER A 180 -4.86 -10.43 15.10
N ARG A 181 -4.87 -11.43 16.00
CA ARG A 181 -5.81 -12.54 15.91
C ARG A 181 -7.26 -12.05 15.97
N LEU A 182 -7.52 -10.98 16.72
CA LEU A 182 -8.85 -10.37 16.84
C LEU A 182 -9.33 -9.82 15.48
N TYR A 183 -8.46 -9.14 14.74
CA TYR A 183 -8.76 -8.67 13.40
C TYR A 183 -9.18 -9.80 12.47
N TYR A 184 -8.40 -10.88 12.41
CA TYR A 184 -8.72 -12.01 11.52
C TYR A 184 -9.99 -12.75 11.95
N PHE A 185 -10.26 -12.82 13.25
CA PHE A 185 -11.52 -13.36 13.76
C PHE A 185 -12.72 -12.55 13.26
N PHE A 186 -12.70 -11.23 13.42
CA PHE A 186 -13.78 -10.36 12.93
C PHE A 186 -13.89 -10.34 11.40
N ALA A 187 -12.77 -10.37 10.69
CA ALA A 187 -12.76 -10.43 9.23
C ALA A 187 -13.45 -11.68 8.66
N ARG A 188 -13.46 -12.79 9.42
CA ARG A 188 -14.19 -14.01 9.05
C ARG A 188 -15.69 -13.92 9.33
N MET A 189 -16.09 -13.12 10.33
CA MET A 189 -17.49 -13.01 10.74
C MET A 189 -18.26 -12.00 9.88
N ASN A 190 -17.73 -10.80 9.72
CA ASN A 190 -18.41 -9.71 9.02
C ASN A 190 -17.42 -8.61 8.59
N GLY A 191 -17.60 -8.11 7.35
CA GLY A 191 -16.78 -7.01 6.80
C GLY A 191 -16.87 -5.70 7.59
N GLU A 192 -18.05 -5.36 8.11
CA GLU A 192 -18.26 -4.15 8.93
C GLU A 192 -17.47 -4.22 10.25
N LEU A 193 -17.48 -5.37 10.92
CA LEU A 193 -16.70 -5.60 12.14
C LEU A 193 -15.19 -5.50 11.86
N ARG A 194 -14.74 -6.03 10.72
CA ARG A 194 -13.36 -5.88 10.26
C ARG A 194 -13.00 -4.40 10.11
N ASP A 195 -13.84 -3.62 9.44
CA ASP A 195 -13.54 -2.22 9.13
C ASP A 195 -13.49 -1.35 10.41
N ILE A 196 -14.34 -1.63 11.39
CA ILE A 196 -14.30 -0.99 12.71
C ILE A 196 -12.96 -1.28 13.43
N THR A 197 -12.36 -2.44 13.20
CA THR A 197 -11.08 -2.80 13.84
C THR A 197 -9.86 -2.20 13.16
N LEU A 198 -9.96 -1.62 11.96
CA LEU A 198 -8.80 -1.10 11.23
C LEU A 198 -8.03 -0.01 11.99
N PHE A 199 -8.73 0.91 12.64
CA PHE A 199 -8.06 1.94 13.46
C PHE A 199 -7.45 1.35 14.72
N HIS A 200 -8.12 0.38 15.35
CA HIS A 200 -7.55 -0.36 16.47
C HIS A 200 -6.26 -1.09 16.04
N GLU A 201 -6.27 -1.73 14.87
CA GLU A 201 -5.09 -2.39 14.29
C GLU A 201 -3.96 -1.41 14.03
N LEU A 202 -4.24 -0.19 13.57
CA LEU A 202 -3.23 0.84 13.41
C LEU A 202 -2.58 1.20 14.76
N LEU A 203 -3.39 1.45 15.79
CA LEU A 203 -2.91 1.88 17.10
C LEU A 203 -2.16 0.78 17.86
N ASN A 204 -2.62 -0.47 17.75
CA ASN A 204 -1.99 -1.60 18.44
C ASN A 204 -0.65 -2.01 17.83
N LYS A 205 -0.31 -1.49 16.64
CA LYS A 205 0.97 -1.78 15.96
C LYS A 205 2.14 -0.93 16.45
N ARG A 206 1.94 -0.12 17.48
CA ARG A 206 3.05 0.62 18.07
C ARG A 206 4.19 -0.33 18.43
N ARG A 207 5.40 -0.03 17.91
CA ARG A 207 6.62 -0.82 18.05
C ARG A 207 6.53 -2.25 17.47
N SER A 208 5.55 -2.50 16.60
CA SER A 208 5.51 -3.76 15.86
C SER A 208 6.64 -3.83 14.84
N SER A 209 7.05 -5.06 14.51
CA SER A 209 8.05 -5.31 13.49
C SER A 209 7.42 -5.37 12.11
N PHE A 210 8.06 -4.71 11.15
CA PHE A 210 7.78 -4.78 9.72
C PHE A 210 9.07 -5.11 8.99
N ALA A 211 9.06 -6.12 8.14
CA ALA A 211 10.11 -6.30 7.17
C ALA A 211 9.68 -5.69 5.84
N ALA A 212 10.57 -4.92 5.22
CA ALA A 212 10.37 -4.24 3.95
C ALA A 212 11.52 -4.59 3.00
N THR A 213 11.24 -5.39 1.97
CA THR A 213 12.24 -5.84 1.00
C THR A 213 11.98 -5.18 -0.34
N PHE A 214 12.90 -4.31 -0.76
CA PHE A 214 12.91 -3.70 -2.08
C PHE A 214 13.65 -4.62 -3.06
N GLY A 215 13.00 -4.96 -4.16
CA GLY A 215 13.62 -5.75 -5.23
C GLY A 215 14.30 -4.89 -6.28
N PRO A 216 15.02 -5.53 -7.22
CA PRO A 216 15.57 -4.87 -8.39
C PRO A 216 14.50 -4.11 -9.16
N THR A 217 14.86 -2.94 -9.68
CA THR A 217 13.97 -2.08 -10.47
C THR A 217 13.51 -2.78 -11.74
N ILE A 218 12.28 -2.52 -12.13
CA ILE A 218 11.66 -3.08 -13.34
C ILE A 218 11.43 -1.92 -14.32
N SER A 219 12.09 -1.98 -15.47
CA SER A 219 11.85 -1.02 -16.55
C SER A 219 10.48 -1.24 -17.18
N PRO A 220 9.78 -0.19 -17.64
CA PRO A 220 8.57 -0.35 -18.45
C PRO A 220 8.76 -1.25 -19.67
N ALA A 221 9.97 -1.31 -20.24
CA ALA A 221 10.33 -2.20 -21.35
C ALA A 221 10.30 -3.69 -20.98
N ASP A 222 10.55 -4.04 -19.72
CA ASP A 222 10.53 -5.42 -19.23
C ASP A 222 9.11 -5.95 -18.99
N LEU A 223 8.10 -5.08 -19.00
CA LEU A 223 6.69 -5.42 -18.77
C LEU A 223 6.04 -5.97 -20.06
N THR A 224 6.68 -6.91 -20.76
CA THR A 224 6.23 -7.48 -22.04
C THR A 224 5.07 -8.46 -21.87
N GLY A 225 4.17 -8.56 -22.86
CA GLY A 225 3.04 -9.47 -22.87
C GLY A 225 1.72 -8.85 -22.46
N SER A 226 0.70 -9.68 -22.19
CA SER A 226 -0.63 -9.20 -21.81
C SER A 226 -0.59 -8.54 -20.44
N GLY A 227 -1.30 -7.41 -20.29
CA GLY A 227 -1.33 -6.67 -19.04
C GLY A 227 -1.76 -7.51 -17.83
N THR A 228 -2.70 -8.44 -18.02
CA THR A 228 -3.19 -9.33 -16.96
C THR A 228 -2.12 -10.32 -16.53
N ALA A 229 -1.49 -11.03 -17.47
CA ALA A 229 -0.45 -12.02 -17.15
C ALA A 229 0.78 -11.37 -16.49
N VAL A 230 1.20 -10.20 -17.00
CA VAL A 230 2.32 -9.45 -16.41
C VAL A 230 1.98 -8.98 -14.99
N THR A 231 0.75 -8.53 -14.77
CA THR A 231 0.30 -8.09 -13.43
C THR A 231 0.24 -9.25 -12.44
N GLU A 232 -0.23 -10.41 -12.88
CA GLU A 232 -0.26 -11.61 -12.05
C GLU A 232 1.16 -12.08 -11.69
N ALA A 233 2.06 -12.12 -12.66
CA ALA A 233 3.46 -12.44 -12.41
C ALA A 233 4.10 -11.43 -11.43
N LEU A 234 3.83 -10.12 -11.60
CA LEU A 234 4.33 -9.08 -10.71
C LEU A 234 3.79 -9.25 -9.29
N ARG A 235 2.49 -9.55 -9.12
CA ARG A 235 1.90 -9.87 -7.82
C ARG A 235 2.60 -11.04 -7.15
N ASN A 236 2.77 -12.14 -7.87
CA ASN A 236 3.38 -13.35 -7.33
C ASN A 236 4.86 -13.12 -6.99
N TYR A 237 5.57 -12.40 -7.82
CA TYR A 237 6.94 -12.00 -7.55
C TYR A 237 7.04 -11.17 -6.27
N VAL A 238 6.25 -10.09 -6.16
CA VAL A 238 6.28 -9.20 -4.98
C VAL A 238 5.80 -9.90 -3.73
N ALA A 239 4.66 -10.58 -3.78
CA ALA A 239 4.03 -11.11 -2.57
C ALA A 239 4.70 -12.38 -2.03
N TYR A 240 5.30 -13.19 -2.89
CA TYR A 240 5.74 -14.54 -2.50
C TYR A 240 7.23 -14.81 -2.77
N ALA A 241 7.80 -14.32 -3.88
CA ALA A 241 9.19 -14.62 -4.23
C ALA A 241 10.18 -13.63 -3.63
N LEU A 242 9.91 -12.33 -3.75
CA LEU A 242 10.85 -11.26 -3.40
C LEU A 242 11.35 -11.31 -1.96
N GLY A 243 10.49 -11.68 -1.02
CA GLY A 243 10.89 -11.78 0.39
C GLY A 243 11.83 -12.95 0.69
N GLU A 244 11.91 -13.96 -0.18
CA GLU A 244 12.81 -15.13 -0.04
C GLU A 244 14.06 -14.98 -0.92
N THR A 245 13.91 -14.35 -2.07
CA THR A 245 14.96 -14.18 -3.08
C THR A 245 15.07 -12.71 -3.51
N PRO A 246 15.57 -11.82 -2.63
CA PRO A 246 15.51 -10.37 -2.83
C PRO A 246 16.32 -9.86 -4.03
N ASP A 247 17.30 -10.61 -4.50
CA ASP A 247 18.20 -10.21 -5.59
C ASP A 247 17.78 -10.71 -6.97
N VAL A 248 16.78 -11.59 -7.03
CA VAL A 248 16.26 -12.10 -8.30
C VAL A 248 15.50 -11.00 -9.04
N THR A 249 15.87 -10.72 -10.27
CA THR A 249 15.15 -9.75 -11.11
C THR A 249 13.79 -10.27 -11.54
N PHE A 250 12.85 -9.36 -11.83
CA PHE A 250 11.52 -9.75 -12.32
C PHE A 250 11.60 -10.54 -13.65
N SER A 251 12.52 -10.20 -14.53
CA SER A 251 12.72 -10.92 -15.80
C SER A 251 13.19 -12.35 -15.56
N ALA A 252 14.16 -12.56 -14.65
CA ALA A 252 14.63 -13.90 -14.29
C ALA A 252 13.51 -14.72 -13.63
N TYR A 253 12.74 -14.13 -12.71
CA TYR A 253 11.57 -14.77 -12.10
C TYR A 253 10.54 -15.21 -13.15
N ARG A 254 10.24 -14.36 -14.15
CA ARG A 254 9.30 -14.71 -15.21
C ARG A 254 9.79 -15.86 -16.09
N SER A 255 11.10 -15.96 -16.34
CA SER A 255 11.67 -17.07 -17.10
C SER A 255 11.44 -18.41 -16.43
N THR A 256 11.51 -18.49 -15.10
CA THR A 256 11.22 -19.75 -14.37
C THR A 256 9.76 -20.20 -14.53
N LEU A 257 8.81 -19.28 -14.63
CA LEU A 257 7.39 -19.62 -14.84
C LEU A 257 7.10 -20.19 -16.23
N THR A 258 7.93 -19.86 -17.23
CA THR A 258 7.79 -20.38 -18.61
C THR A 258 8.44 -21.73 -18.83
N GLU A 259 9.36 -22.15 -17.95
CA GLU A 259 10.03 -23.46 -18.01
C GLU A 259 9.22 -24.56 -17.28
N GLU A 260 8.32 -24.18 -16.38
CA GLU A 260 7.47 -25.11 -15.58
C GLU A 260 6.10 -25.40 -16.22
N GLY A 261 5.71 -24.72 -17.29
CA GLY A 261 4.41 -24.80 -17.98
C GLY A 261 4.51 -25.37 -19.35
#